data_e0c96291dbdca7a2b7c1ea606096c9b6
#
_entry.id   e0c96291dbdca7a2b7c1ea606096c9b6
#
_cell.length_a   1.000
_cell.length_b   1.000
_cell.length_c   1.000
_cell.angle_alpha   90.00
_cell.angle_beta   90.00
_cell.angle_gamma   90.00
#
_symmetry.space_group_name_H-M   'P 1'
#
loop_
_entity.id
_entity.type
_entity.pdbx_description
1 polymer ?
#
loop_
_entity_poly.entity_id
_entity_poly.type
_entity_poly.pdbx_seq_one_letter_code
_entity_poly.pdbx_strand_id
1 'polypeptide(L)'
;MRVGLGLIVPAEARSLFRRALEGLDGVRVRWGVYNDEASIRSTVEQVLPDCDALCFAGPLSLERALPVIPEDMPYADVVPTPLDISLSFLRARALGMELTPASIDSVPEHLVVDLLAELGLARDSVAVLPFDGRTGPEEIAEFHRRQQSAIGARYALTARNSVFHLLDGTLGAPVVRVLSTASTITATVRELSLRAVSIRKEDLHLSAAIFRAEPSPDDAVPDAAERIAAVLQSTMGWKDAWIDVRSGTEVLVLGHKKLMRDMTHQWRSLDLLDQLGDVVRGRVVAGFGLGESTRSCVHYATLAAERAHHAGVSCAFLLTEQGVVLGPLLDTGERPTRYRFKSDDAALERLSRQTGLGVATLTQLIELDRRLDGASISAEDLGTSLNLTATSGRRILRALRQDGLAAAVGSSQPSTRGRPKHLYRLRFSEFLRDETSSRHDSADIGDERTGT
;
A
#
# COMPACT_ATOMS: atom_id res chain seq x y z
N MET A 1 18.63 6.69 13.61
CA MET A 1 17.87 5.43 13.68
C MET A 1 18.43 4.51 12.61
N ARG A 2 18.75 3.25 12.92
CA ARG A 2 19.31 2.31 11.95
C ARG A 2 18.21 1.35 11.48
N VAL A 3 18.15 1.11 10.16
CA VAL A 3 17.24 0.14 9.55
C VAL A 3 17.87 -1.25 9.62
N GLY A 4 17.15 -2.23 10.13
CA GLY A 4 17.53 -3.64 10.06
C GLY A 4 17.25 -4.19 8.65
N LEU A 5 18.28 -4.53 7.90
CA LEU A 5 18.15 -5.05 6.55
C LEU A 5 18.57 -6.52 6.50
N GLY A 6 17.65 -7.41 6.15
CA GLY A 6 17.94 -8.80 5.81
C GLY A 6 18.45 -8.88 4.37
N LEU A 7 19.68 -9.34 4.19
CA LEU A 7 20.33 -9.43 2.89
C LEU A 7 20.47 -10.90 2.48
N ILE A 8 19.64 -11.34 1.54
CA ILE A 8 19.54 -12.73 1.09
C ILE A 8 20.37 -12.91 -0.18
N VAL A 9 21.52 -13.53 -0.03
CA VAL A 9 22.52 -13.62 -1.10
C VAL A 9 23.10 -15.03 -1.23
N PRO A 10 23.47 -15.50 -2.42
CA PRO A 10 24.26 -16.70 -2.57
C PRO A 10 25.67 -16.48 -1.99
N ALA A 11 26.29 -17.55 -1.48
CA ALA A 11 27.59 -17.47 -0.83
C ALA A 11 28.66 -16.79 -1.70
N GLU A 12 28.62 -17.02 -3.00
CA GLU A 12 29.57 -16.46 -3.98
C GLU A 12 29.43 -14.93 -4.13
N ALA A 13 28.19 -14.38 -4.00
CA ALA A 13 27.95 -12.96 -4.14
C ALA A 13 28.21 -12.17 -2.84
N ARG A 14 28.36 -12.84 -1.70
CA ARG A 14 28.50 -12.19 -0.38
C ARG A 14 29.62 -11.15 -0.34
N SER A 15 30.77 -11.44 -0.95
CA SER A 15 31.91 -10.52 -0.96
C SER A 15 31.63 -9.26 -1.79
N LEU A 16 30.90 -9.38 -2.89
CA LEU A 16 30.47 -8.27 -3.74
C LEU A 16 29.51 -7.35 -2.98
N PHE A 17 28.48 -7.92 -2.38
CA PHE A 17 27.50 -7.15 -1.59
C PHE A 17 28.14 -6.48 -0.38
N ARG A 18 29.06 -7.17 0.32
CA ARG A 18 29.78 -6.55 1.43
C ARG A 18 30.55 -5.32 1.01
N ARG A 19 31.32 -5.38 -0.09
CA ARG A 19 32.05 -4.23 -0.63
C ARG A 19 31.13 -3.11 -1.07
N ALA A 20 29.99 -3.44 -1.69
CA ALA A 20 29.01 -2.45 -2.14
C ALA A 20 28.38 -1.67 -0.98
N LEU A 21 28.32 -2.27 0.20
CA LEU A 21 27.72 -1.66 1.39
C LEU A 21 28.74 -1.07 2.37
N GLU A 22 30.03 -1.14 2.07
CA GLU A 22 31.07 -0.46 2.83
C GLU A 22 30.81 1.06 2.82
N GLY A 23 30.69 1.67 4.02
CA GLY A 23 30.40 3.10 4.15
C GLY A 23 28.92 3.48 3.98
N LEU A 24 28.00 2.53 3.88
CA LEU A 24 26.57 2.85 3.91
C LEU A 24 26.08 3.05 5.35
N ASP A 25 25.89 4.31 5.72
CA ASP A 25 25.39 4.67 7.04
C ASP A 25 23.87 4.42 7.18
N GLY A 26 23.45 4.23 8.45
CA GLY A 26 22.02 4.11 8.78
C GLY A 26 21.41 2.72 8.58
N VAL A 27 22.17 1.73 8.10
CA VAL A 27 21.71 0.36 7.89
C VAL A 27 22.46 -0.61 8.82
N ARG A 28 21.74 -1.58 9.38
CA ARG A 28 22.30 -2.73 10.09
C ARG A 28 21.98 -3.97 9.30
N VAL A 29 23.00 -4.57 8.66
CA VAL A 29 22.81 -5.73 7.78
C VAL A 29 22.78 -7.04 8.58
N ARG A 30 21.76 -7.84 8.32
CA ARG A 30 21.66 -9.26 8.70
C ARG A 30 21.86 -10.10 7.44
N TRP A 31 22.86 -10.94 7.45
CA TRP A 31 23.22 -11.77 6.30
C TRP A 31 22.46 -13.09 6.32
N GLY A 32 21.62 -13.31 5.31
CA GLY A 32 21.07 -14.60 4.94
C GLY A 32 21.85 -15.14 3.74
N VAL A 33 22.77 -16.08 4.00
CA VAL A 33 23.62 -16.66 2.95
C VAL A 33 23.14 -18.06 2.64
N TYR A 34 22.87 -18.34 1.37
CA TYR A 34 22.45 -19.64 0.90
C TYR A 34 23.45 -20.24 -0.10
N ASN A 35 23.54 -21.59 -0.15
CA ASN A 35 24.38 -22.34 -1.10
C ASN A 35 23.55 -22.97 -2.22
N ASP A 36 22.25 -23.23 -1.94
CA ASP A 36 21.32 -23.81 -2.91
C ASP A 36 19.96 -23.12 -2.83
N GLU A 37 19.18 -23.21 -3.91
CA GLU A 37 17.89 -22.53 -4.04
C GLU A 37 16.83 -23.07 -3.04
N ALA A 38 16.93 -24.32 -2.61
CA ALA A 38 15.99 -24.95 -1.68
C ALA A 38 16.10 -24.36 -0.26
N SER A 39 17.29 -23.88 0.10
CA SER A 39 17.56 -23.30 1.42
C SER A 39 17.16 -21.83 1.56
N ILE A 40 16.70 -21.17 0.48
CA ILE A 40 16.36 -19.75 0.50
C ILE A 40 15.25 -19.44 1.54
N ARG A 41 14.18 -20.22 1.57
CA ARG A 41 13.04 -19.97 2.49
C ARG A 41 13.47 -20.04 3.96
N SER A 42 14.13 -21.11 4.34
CA SER A 42 14.63 -21.26 5.72
C SER A 42 15.65 -20.19 6.08
N THR A 43 16.47 -19.73 5.12
CA THR A 43 17.40 -18.62 5.31
C THR A 43 16.66 -17.31 5.58
N VAL A 44 15.58 -17.03 4.87
CA VAL A 44 14.72 -15.85 5.11
C VAL A 44 14.10 -15.92 6.49
N GLU A 45 13.47 -17.04 6.87
CA GLU A 45 12.83 -17.22 8.18
C GLU A 45 13.79 -16.97 9.34
N GLN A 46 15.07 -17.35 9.20
CA GLN A 46 16.10 -17.11 10.23
C GLN A 46 16.47 -15.65 10.41
N VAL A 47 16.44 -14.83 9.36
CA VAL A 47 16.83 -13.41 9.46
C VAL A 47 15.65 -12.48 9.71
N LEU A 48 14.45 -12.92 9.37
CA LEU A 48 13.21 -12.14 9.39
C LEU A 48 12.94 -11.43 10.73
N PRO A 49 13.08 -12.07 11.91
CA PRO A 49 12.71 -11.46 13.19
C PRO A 49 13.42 -10.15 13.53
N ASP A 50 14.59 -9.91 12.96
CA ASP A 50 15.43 -8.76 13.27
C ASP A 50 15.51 -7.74 12.12
N CYS A 51 14.63 -7.84 11.13
CA CYS A 51 14.69 -7.04 9.92
C CYS A 51 13.47 -6.13 9.76
N ASP A 52 13.72 -4.93 9.26
CA ASP A 52 12.71 -3.96 8.84
C ASP A 52 12.45 -4.03 7.34
N ALA A 53 13.33 -4.69 6.58
CA ALA A 53 13.23 -4.88 5.13
C ALA A 53 14.10 -6.05 4.69
N LEU A 54 13.77 -6.64 3.52
CA LEU A 54 14.52 -7.74 2.90
C LEU A 54 15.04 -7.32 1.52
N CYS A 55 16.34 -7.51 1.29
CA CYS A 55 16.96 -7.31 -0.01
C CYS A 55 17.51 -8.63 -0.54
N PHE A 56 17.17 -8.96 -1.76
CA PHE A 56 17.54 -10.19 -2.44
C PHE A 56 18.60 -9.94 -3.51
N ALA A 57 19.51 -10.89 -3.70
CA ALA A 57 20.56 -10.76 -4.71
C ALA A 57 20.05 -10.77 -6.15
N GLY A 58 18.81 -11.17 -6.37
CA GLY A 58 18.18 -11.18 -7.69
C GLY A 58 16.78 -11.79 -7.65
N PRO A 59 16.06 -11.77 -8.80
CA PRO A 59 14.65 -12.12 -8.88
C PRO A 59 14.34 -13.55 -8.46
N LEU A 60 15.22 -14.50 -8.76
CA LEU A 60 15.04 -15.90 -8.38
C LEU A 60 14.94 -16.08 -6.85
N SER A 61 15.86 -15.47 -6.11
CA SER A 61 15.86 -15.56 -4.64
C SER A 61 14.65 -14.89 -4.02
N LEU A 62 14.15 -13.79 -4.60
CA LEU A 62 12.91 -13.16 -4.20
C LEU A 62 11.72 -14.08 -4.45
N GLU A 63 11.57 -14.63 -5.65
CA GLU A 63 10.45 -15.48 -6.01
C GLU A 63 10.32 -16.72 -5.09
N ARG A 64 11.45 -17.36 -4.80
CA ARG A 64 11.50 -18.49 -3.87
C ARG A 64 11.11 -18.11 -2.44
N ALA A 65 11.35 -16.87 -2.04
CA ALA A 65 11.08 -16.35 -0.71
C ALA A 65 9.65 -15.81 -0.52
N LEU A 66 8.96 -15.40 -1.59
CA LEU A 66 7.63 -14.77 -1.51
C LEU A 66 6.64 -15.46 -0.55
N PRO A 67 6.53 -16.81 -0.49
CA PRO A 67 5.58 -17.47 0.39
C PRO A 67 5.83 -17.26 1.89
N VAL A 68 7.03 -16.86 2.30
CA VAL A 68 7.42 -16.69 3.72
C VAL A 68 7.65 -15.22 4.09
N ILE A 69 7.51 -14.29 3.15
CA ILE A 69 7.63 -12.85 3.42
C ILE A 69 6.29 -12.33 3.95
N PRO A 70 6.25 -11.64 5.10
CA PRO A 70 5.05 -10.98 5.59
C PRO A 70 4.53 -9.91 4.60
N GLU A 71 3.20 -9.77 4.48
CA GLU A 71 2.56 -8.84 3.53
C GLU A 71 2.99 -7.37 3.71
N ASP A 72 3.33 -6.97 4.92
CA ASP A 72 3.73 -5.60 5.27
C ASP A 72 5.26 -5.38 5.26
N MET A 73 6.05 -6.44 5.03
CA MET A 73 7.51 -6.36 4.97
C MET A 73 7.96 -5.77 3.63
N PRO A 74 8.62 -4.60 3.62
CA PRO A 74 9.18 -4.06 2.39
C PRO A 74 10.33 -4.93 1.90
N TYR A 75 10.34 -5.22 0.62
CA TYR A 75 11.40 -5.97 -0.01
C TYR A 75 11.77 -5.40 -1.38
N ALA A 76 12.96 -5.72 -1.83
CA ALA A 76 13.45 -5.48 -3.18
C ALA A 76 14.46 -6.55 -3.58
N ASP A 77 14.64 -6.75 -4.87
CA ASP A 77 15.72 -7.55 -5.43
C ASP A 77 16.65 -6.66 -6.27
N VAL A 78 17.90 -7.10 -6.39
CA VAL A 78 18.88 -6.40 -7.21
C VAL A 78 18.75 -6.90 -8.65
N VAL A 79 18.14 -6.09 -9.49
CA VAL A 79 17.98 -6.35 -10.93
C VAL A 79 19.14 -5.69 -11.68
N PRO A 80 19.77 -6.40 -12.64
CA PRO A 80 20.79 -5.79 -13.50
C PRO A 80 20.26 -4.55 -14.24
N THR A 81 21.03 -3.48 -14.20
CA THR A 81 20.76 -2.23 -14.93
C THR A 81 21.40 -2.26 -16.32
N PRO A 82 21.07 -1.32 -17.22
CA PRO A 82 21.78 -1.16 -18.50
C PRO A 82 23.28 -1.06 -18.34
N LEU A 83 23.78 -0.42 -17.26
CA LEU A 83 25.22 -0.36 -16.97
C LEU A 83 25.81 -1.75 -16.70
N ASP A 84 25.13 -2.58 -15.90
CA ASP A 84 25.60 -3.92 -15.55
C ASP A 84 25.64 -4.82 -16.78
N ILE A 85 24.63 -4.72 -17.65
CA ILE A 85 24.56 -5.42 -18.93
C ILE A 85 25.68 -4.95 -19.85
N SER A 86 25.87 -3.63 -20.01
CA SER A 86 26.95 -3.05 -20.84
C SER A 86 28.33 -3.52 -20.39
N LEU A 87 28.58 -3.53 -19.07
CA LEU A 87 29.83 -4.03 -18.53
C LEU A 87 30.05 -5.52 -18.80
N SER A 88 28.99 -6.32 -18.92
CA SER A 88 29.08 -7.73 -19.27
C SER A 88 29.48 -7.91 -20.73
N PHE A 89 28.96 -7.11 -21.65
CA PHE A 89 29.42 -7.05 -23.04
C PHE A 89 30.88 -6.59 -23.14
N LEU A 90 31.28 -5.58 -22.37
CA LEU A 90 32.66 -5.11 -22.33
C LEU A 90 33.62 -6.17 -21.76
N ARG A 91 33.21 -6.98 -20.80
CA ARG A 91 34.00 -8.16 -20.31
C ARG A 91 34.17 -9.18 -21.42
N ALA A 92 33.12 -9.51 -22.17
CA ALA A 92 33.20 -10.36 -23.33
C ALA A 92 34.18 -9.78 -24.39
N ARG A 93 34.13 -8.48 -24.63
CA ARG A 93 35.07 -7.79 -25.54
C ARG A 93 36.52 -7.90 -25.05
N ALA A 94 36.75 -7.78 -23.73
CA ALA A 94 38.09 -7.96 -23.14
C ALA A 94 38.63 -9.39 -23.28
N LEU A 95 37.73 -10.36 -23.44
CA LEU A 95 38.09 -11.77 -23.79
C LEU A 95 38.31 -11.99 -25.31
N GLY A 96 38.28 -10.90 -26.09
CA GLY A 96 38.51 -10.98 -27.54
C GLY A 96 37.25 -11.26 -28.38
N MET A 97 36.05 -11.25 -27.76
CA MET A 97 34.78 -11.47 -28.46
C MET A 97 34.30 -10.16 -29.14
N GLU A 98 33.67 -10.31 -30.30
CA GLU A 98 32.86 -9.22 -30.86
C GLU A 98 31.60 -9.01 -29.97
N LEU A 99 31.01 -7.80 -29.96
CA LEU A 99 29.84 -7.51 -29.13
C LEU A 99 28.62 -8.37 -29.52
N THR A 100 28.48 -8.68 -30.78
CA THR A 100 27.41 -9.53 -31.34
C THR A 100 27.98 -10.46 -32.41
N PRO A 101 27.35 -11.63 -32.69
CA PRO A 101 26.16 -12.16 -32.08
C PRO A 101 26.38 -12.80 -30.69
N ALA A 102 25.41 -12.68 -29.81
CA ALA A 102 25.49 -13.25 -28.45
C ALA A 102 24.12 -13.76 -27.97
N SER A 103 24.12 -14.49 -26.89
CA SER A 103 22.89 -14.85 -26.18
C SER A 103 22.96 -14.40 -24.72
N ILE A 104 21.83 -13.98 -24.16
CA ILE A 104 21.73 -13.49 -22.77
C ILE A 104 20.46 -14.02 -22.10
N ASP A 105 20.56 -14.41 -20.82
CA ASP A 105 19.44 -14.90 -20.04
C ASP A 105 19.20 -14.09 -18.76
N SER A 106 17.98 -14.26 -18.22
CA SER A 106 17.55 -13.78 -16.91
C SER A 106 17.69 -12.27 -16.69
N VAL A 107 17.61 -11.50 -17.77
CA VAL A 107 17.55 -10.03 -17.75
C VAL A 107 16.28 -9.55 -18.48
N PRO A 108 15.76 -8.35 -18.16
CA PRO A 108 14.62 -7.79 -18.89
C PRO A 108 14.98 -7.52 -20.36
N GLU A 109 14.18 -8.05 -21.30
CA GLU A 109 14.45 -7.93 -22.75
C GLU A 109 14.56 -6.47 -23.21
N HIS A 110 13.68 -5.60 -22.71
CA HIS A 110 13.67 -4.18 -23.10
C HIS A 110 15.01 -3.49 -22.81
N LEU A 111 15.71 -3.83 -21.71
CA LEU A 111 17.01 -3.25 -21.39
C LEU A 111 18.10 -3.63 -22.40
N VAL A 112 18.01 -4.84 -22.94
CA VAL A 112 18.93 -5.30 -23.98
C VAL A 112 18.62 -4.65 -25.30
N VAL A 113 17.33 -4.56 -25.66
CA VAL A 113 16.86 -3.90 -26.89
C VAL A 113 17.25 -2.43 -26.91
N ASP A 114 17.01 -1.70 -25.81
CA ASP A 114 17.38 -0.29 -25.68
C ASP A 114 18.91 -0.11 -25.80
N LEU A 115 19.68 -0.97 -25.13
CA LEU A 115 21.15 -0.94 -25.22
C LEU A 115 21.66 -1.18 -26.64
N LEU A 116 21.10 -2.16 -27.36
CA LEU A 116 21.48 -2.43 -28.74
C LEU A 116 21.16 -1.25 -29.66
N ALA A 117 20.01 -0.61 -29.48
CA ALA A 117 19.60 0.57 -30.22
C ALA A 117 20.57 1.74 -30.00
N GLU A 118 20.96 2.01 -28.75
CA GLU A 118 21.96 3.06 -28.42
C GLU A 118 23.35 2.79 -29.01
N LEU A 119 23.69 1.49 -29.14
CA LEU A 119 24.96 1.09 -29.78
C LEU A 119 24.90 1.00 -31.31
N GLY A 120 23.74 1.24 -31.93
CA GLY A 120 23.53 1.08 -33.37
C GLY A 120 23.63 -0.36 -33.86
N LEU A 121 23.36 -1.35 -32.97
CA LEU A 121 23.43 -2.77 -33.29
C LEU A 121 22.02 -3.32 -33.64
N ALA A 122 21.99 -4.34 -34.50
CA ALA A 122 20.73 -4.96 -34.89
C ALA A 122 20.07 -5.69 -33.69
N ARG A 123 18.75 -5.53 -33.54
CA ARG A 123 17.98 -6.14 -32.42
C ARG A 123 18.10 -7.67 -32.37
N ASP A 124 18.11 -8.31 -33.54
CA ASP A 124 18.23 -9.77 -33.71
C ASP A 124 19.64 -10.32 -33.56
N SER A 125 20.63 -9.45 -33.34
CA SER A 125 22.01 -9.85 -33.11
C SER A 125 22.28 -10.40 -31.72
N VAL A 126 21.34 -10.26 -30.77
CA VAL A 126 21.40 -10.84 -29.42
C VAL A 126 20.08 -11.54 -29.11
N ALA A 127 20.16 -12.85 -28.85
CA ALA A 127 19.00 -13.62 -28.39
C ALA A 127 18.83 -13.44 -26.88
N VAL A 128 17.64 -13.07 -26.46
CA VAL A 128 17.30 -12.79 -25.05
C VAL A 128 16.32 -13.85 -24.53
N LEU A 129 16.60 -14.41 -23.36
CA LEU A 129 15.68 -15.23 -22.58
C LEU A 129 15.36 -14.48 -21.27
N PRO A 130 14.21 -13.80 -21.16
CA PRO A 130 13.85 -13.09 -19.94
C PRO A 130 13.67 -14.04 -18.75
N PHE A 131 13.81 -13.50 -17.53
CA PHE A 131 13.50 -14.24 -16.31
C PHE A 131 11.99 -14.47 -16.20
N ASP A 132 11.57 -15.72 -15.99
CA ASP A 132 10.16 -16.11 -15.80
C ASP A 132 9.89 -16.92 -14.51
N GLY A 133 10.95 -17.19 -13.72
CA GLY A 133 10.89 -17.95 -12.47
C GLY A 133 10.63 -19.44 -12.62
N ARG A 134 10.28 -19.93 -13.81
CA ARG A 134 9.92 -21.33 -14.07
C ARG A 134 10.97 -22.09 -14.82
N THR A 135 11.65 -21.43 -15.75
CA THR A 135 12.67 -22.03 -16.58
C THR A 135 13.88 -22.47 -15.74
N GLY A 136 14.17 -23.75 -15.76
CA GLY A 136 15.27 -24.36 -15.02
C GLY A 136 16.64 -24.05 -15.60
N PRO A 137 17.73 -24.27 -14.82
CA PRO A 137 19.11 -24.00 -15.30
C PRO A 137 19.47 -24.80 -16.55
N GLU A 138 19.02 -26.04 -16.65
CA GLU A 138 19.25 -26.92 -17.79
C GLU A 138 18.58 -26.43 -19.07
N GLU A 139 17.37 -25.94 -18.96
CA GLU A 139 16.60 -25.36 -20.08
C GLU A 139 17.26 -24.07 -20.58
N ILE A 140 17.74 -23.23 -19.65
CA ILE A 140 18.48 -22.01 -19.99
C ILE A 140 19.81 -22.37 -20.66
N ALA A 141 20.51 -23.36 -20.15
CA ALA A 141 21.75 -23.85 -20.80
C ALA A 141 21.48 -24.35 -22.21
N GLU A 142 20.36 -25.06 -22.43
CA GLU A 142 19.96 -25.53 -23.74
C GLU A 142 19.55 -24.38 -24.68
N PHE A 143 18.93 -23.33 -24.15
CA PHE A 143 18.68 -22.08 -24.89
C PHE A 143 20.01 -21.55 -25.45
N HIS A 144 21.06 -21.38 -24.64
CA HIS A 144 22.33 -20.85 -25.10
C HIS A 144 22.98 -21.75 -26.16
N ARG A 145 22.95 -23.09 -26.01
CA ARG A 145 23.45 -24.03 -27.03
C ARG A 145 22.73 -23.88 -28.34
N ARG A 146 21.40 -23.75 -28.32
CA ARG A 146 20.59 -23.53 -29.54
C ARG A 146 20.95 -22.22 -30.23
N GLN A 147 21.22 -21.14 -29.49
CA GLN A 147 21.57 -19.85 -30.08
C GLN A 147 22.93 -19.85 -30.79
N GLN A 148 23.88 -20.72 -30.43
CA GLN A 148 25.09 -20.91 -31.20
C GLN A 148 24.81 -21.35 -32.64
N SER A 149 23.82 -22.19 -32.84
CA SER A 149 23.42 -22.64 -34.18
C SER A 149 22.45 -21.72 -34.88
N ALA A 150 21.52 -21.09 -34.13
CA ALA A 150 20.42 -20.30 -34.69
C ALA A 150 20.86 -18.92 -35.20
N ILE A 151 21.66 -18.20 -34.42
CA ILE A 151 22.16 -16.85 -34.74
C ILE A 151 23.68 -16.80 -34.83
N GLY A 152 24.37 -17.88 -34.61
CA GLY A 152 25.83 -17.93 -34.57
C GLY A 152 26.39 -17.27 -33.31
N ALA A 153 25.69 -17.33 -32.17
CA ALA A 153 26.13 -16.73 -30.92
C ALA A 153 27.53 -17.21 -30.54
N ARG A 154 28.44 -16.26 -30.36
CA ARG A 154 29.87 -16.55 -30.09
C ARG A 154 30.19 -16.70 -28.61
N TYR A 155 29.28 -16.27 -27.74
CA TYR A 155 29.39 -16.39 -26.28
C TYR A 155 28.02 -16.25 -25.63
N ALA A 156 27.95 -16.67 -24.38
CA ALA A 156 26.74 -16.52 -23.57
C ALA A 156 26.97 -15.54 -22.42
N LEU A 157 25.93 -14.74 -22.14
CA LEU A 157 25.80 -13.88 -20.97
C LEU A 157 24.74 -14.47 -20.04
N THR A 158 25.05 -14.71 -18.78
CA THR A 158 24.08 -15.25 -17.82
C THR A 158 24.09 -14.50 -16.50
N ALA A 159 22.88 -14.18 -15.99
CA ALA A 159 22.73 -13.62 -14.66
C ALA A 159 22.58 -14.71 -13.57
N ARG A 160 22.50 -16.01 -13.95
CA ARG A 160 22.32 -17.13 -13.03
C ARG A 160 23.60 -17.90 -12.79
N ASN A 161 23.98 -18.04 -11.51
CA ASN A 161 25.18 -18.81 -11.14
C ASN A 161 25.09 -20.29 -11.54
N SER A 162 23.93 -20.93 -11.33
CA SER A 162 23.69 -22.30 -11.69
C SER A 162 23.89 -22.54 -13.20
N VAL A 163 23.43 -21.63 -14.05
CA VAL A 163 23.63 -21.70 -15.51
C VAL A 163 25.08 -21.46 -15.88
N PHE A 164 25.76 -20.51 -15.23
CA PHE A 164 27.19 -20.29 -15.44
C PHE A 164 27.97 -21.56 -15.21
N HIS A 165 27.78 -22.25 -14.08
CA HIS A 165 28.49 -23.50 -13.76
C HIS A 165 28.17 -24.66 -14.72
N LEU A 166 26.94 -24.72 -15.25
CA LEU A 166 26.57 -25.72 -16.24
C LEU A 166 27.23 -25.50 -17.61
N LEU A 167 27.44 -24.25 -17.98
CA LEU A 167 27.94 -23.87 -19.31
C LEU A 167 29.46 -23.69 -19.33
N ASP A 168 30.07 -23.29 -18.20
CA ASP A 168 31.48 -23.00 -18.12
C ASP A 168 32.30 -24.26 -18.47
N GLY A 169 33.14 -24.15 -19.49
CA GLY A 169 33.91 -25.26 -20.05
C GLY A 169 33.13 -26.29 -20.87
N THR A 170 31.77 -26.21 -20.94
CA THR A 170 30.93 -27.19 -21.67
C THR A 170 30.23 -26.59 -22.91
N LEU A 171 30.05 -25.27 -22.98
CA LEU A 171 29.41 -24.60 -24.11
C LEU A 171 30.29 -24.59 -25.38
N GLY A 172 31.59 -24.77 -25.28
CA GLY A 172 32.51 -24.60 -26.41
C GLY A 172 32.73 -23.12 -26.82
N ALA A 173 32.19 -22.18 -26.05
CA ALA A 173 32.31 -20.74 -26.22
C ALA A 173 32.42 -20.10 -24.84
N PRO A 174 32.98 -18.86 -24.73
CA PRO A 174 33.05 -18.15 -23.46
C PRO A 174 31.69 -17.94 -22.83
N VAL A 175 31.60 -18.06 -21.51
CA VAL A 175 30.43 -17.72 -20.70
C VAL A 175 30.80 -16.57 -19.79
N VAL A 176 30.05 -15.50 -19.82
CA VAL A 176 30.29 -14.27 -19.04
C VAL A 176 29.13 -14.04 -18.09
N ARG A 177 29.44 -13.78 -16.83
CA ARG A 177 28.41 -13.47 -15.82
C ARG A 177 27.94 -12.03 -15.93
N VAL A 178 26.64 -11.86 -15.93
CA VAL A 178 25.99 -10.56 -15.72
C VAL A 178 25.97 -10.32 -14.22
N LEU A 179 26.82 -9.42 -13.74
CA LEU A 179 26.95 -9.09 -12.33
C LEU A 179 26.52 -7.65 -12.09
N SER A 180 25.65 -7.45 -11.11
CA SER A 180 25.30 -6.10 -10.68
C SER A 180 26.51 -5.38 -10.09
N THR A 181 26.68 -4.11 -10.44
CA THR A 181 27.75 -3.26 -9.90
C THR A 181 27.50 -2.90 -8.43
N ALA A 182 28.55 -2.46 -7.75
CA ALA A 182 28.40 -1.91 -6.39
C ALA A 182 27.40 -0.72 -6.34
N SER A 183 27.38 0.11 -7.39
CA SER A 183 26.43 1.23 -7.50
C SER A 183 24.99 0.76 -7.58
N THR A 184 24.69 -0.26 -8.39
CA THR A 184 23.35 -0.86 -8.50
C THR A 184 22.91 -1.43 -7.16
N ILE A 185 23.75 -2.23 -6.49
CA ILE A 185 23.46 -2.81 -5.18
C ILE A 185 23.19 -1.69 -4.14
N THR A 186 24.06 -0.68 -4.09
CA THR A 186 23.95 0.42 -3.13
C THR A 186 22.68 1.24 -3.37
N ALA A 187 22.32 1.50 -4.64
CA ALA A 187 21.10 2.22 -5.00
C ALA A 187 19.84 1.47 -4.53
N THR A 188 19.75 0.17 -4.85
CA THR A 188 18.63 -0.69 -4.42
C THR A 188 18.50 -0.71 -2.89
N VAL A 189 19.60 -0.89 -2.18
CA VAL A 189 19.61 -0.92 -0.70
C VAL A 189 19.21 0.44 -0.11
N ARG A 190 19.67 1.56 -0.69
CA ARG A 190 19.27 2.90 -0.24
C ARG A 190 17.78 3.14 -0.42
N GLU A 191 17.26 2.86 -1.60
CA GLU A 191 15.83 3.00 -1.89
C GLU A 191 14.98 2.17 -0.94
N LEU A 192 15.33 0.89 -0.76
CA LEU A 192 14.64 0.00 0.16
C LEU A 192 14.72 0.50 1.61
N SER A 193 15.87 1.01 2.04
CA SER A 193 16.05 1.57 3.38
C SER A 193 15.19 2.82 3.60
N LEU A 194 15.07 3.69 2.60
CA LEU A 194 14.19 4.86 2.66
C LEU A 194 12.72 4.45 2.75
N ARG A 195 12.31 3.42 1.99
CA ARG A 195 10.96 2.84 2.06
C ARG A 195 10.68 2.28 3.46
N ALA A 196 11.61 1.51 4.04
CA ALA A 196 11.48 0.98 5.39
C ALA A 196 11.39 2.08 6.46
N VAL A 197 12.19 3.16 6.34
CA VAL A 197 12.09 4.32 7.22
C VAL A 197 10.73 5.00 7.10
N SER A 198 10.21 5.13 5.88
CA SER A 198 8.88 5.74 5.64
C SER A 198 7.78 4.93 6.31
N ILE A 199 7.77 3.61 6.11
CA ILE A 199 6.80 2.70 6.75
C ILE A 199 6.90 2.81 8.28
N ARG A 200 8.11 2.77 8.84
CA ARG A 200 8.29 2.94 10.29
C ARG A 200 7.81 4.30 10.82
N LYS A 201 7.99 5.36 10.06
CA LYS A 201 7.45 6.69 10.43
C LYS A 201 5.92 6.68 10.41
N GLU A 202 5.32 6.07 9.39
CA GLU A 202 3.87 5.90 9.33
C GLU A 202 3.32 5.07 10.49
N ASP A 203 4.02 4.01 10.88
CA ASP A 203 3.66 3.17 12.02
C ASP A 203 3.72 3.91 13.37
N LEU A 204 4.56 4.94 13.47
CA LEU A 204 4.64 5.82 14.63
C LEU A 204 3.62 6.97 14.61
N HIS A 205 2.86 7.13 13.51
CA HIS A 205 1.78 8.12 13.51
C HIS A 205 0.74 7.81 14.57
N LEU A 206 0.22 8.86 15.17
CA LEU A 206 -0.85 8.74 16.13
C LEU A 206 -2.11 8.18 15.46
N SER A 207 -2.84 7.38 16.19
CA SER A 207 -4.13 6.83 15.81
C SER A 207 -5.06 6.86 17.01
N ALA A 208 -6.36 6.78 16.75
CA ALA A 208 -7.37 6.72 17.79
C ALA A 208 -8.25 5.48 17.60
N ALA A 209 -8.75 4.95 18.72
CA ALA A 209 -9.87 4.02 18.72
C ALA A 209 -10.93 4.51 19.70
N ILE A 210 -12.20 4.29 19.37
CA ILE A 210 -13.33 4.49 20.26
C ILE A 210 -13.99 3.14 20.47
N PHE A 211 -14.10 2.73 21.72
CA PHE A 211 -14.90 1.58 22.15
C PHE A 211 -16.17 2.07 22.78
N ARG A 212 -17.33 1.57 22.35
CA ARG A 212 -18.63 1.94 22.86
C ARG A 212 -19.38 0.72 23.32
N ALA A 213 -19.80 0.75 24.59
CA ALA A 213 -20.72 -0.24 25.13
C ALA A 213 -22.16 0.08 24.68
N GLU A 214 -22.88 -0.94 24.29
CA GLU A 214 -24.31 -0.92 23.97
C GLU A 214 -25.00 -1.96 24.83
N PRO A 215 -25.25 -1.61 26.12
CA PRO A 215 -25.84 -2.54 27.06
C PRO A 215 -27.26 -2.94 26.62
N SER A 216 -27.67 -4.18 26.97
CA SER A 216 -29.04 -4.58 26.79
C SER A 216 -29.97 -3.73 27.68
N PRO A 217 -31.16 -3.33 27.20
CA PRO A 217 -32.10 -2.52 27.99
C PRO A 217 -32.45 -3.12 29.35
N ASP A 218 -32.44 -4.48 29.45
CA ASP A 218 -32.84 -5.20 30.66
C ASP A 218 -31.66 -5.49 31.62
N ASP A 219 -30.40 -5.31 31.16
CA ASP A 219 -29.17 -5.70 31.86
C ASP A 219 -28.09 -4.60 31.85
N ALA A 220 -28.49 -3.34 31.84
CA ALA A 220 -27.52 -2.22 31.83
C ALA A 220 -26.60 -2.29 33.04
N VAL A 221 -25.31 -2.52 32.78
CA VAL A 221 -24.27 -2.58 33.82
C VAL A 221 -23.80 -1.14 34.10
N PRO A 222 -23.86 -0.67 35.36
CA PRO A 222 -23.22 0.60 35.74
C PRO A 222 -21.74 0.54 35.39
N ASP A 223 -21.17 1.68 34.98
CA ASP A 223 -19.74 1.87 34.71
C ASP A 223 -19.20 0.95 33.59
N ALA A 224 -20.00 0.75 32.53
CA ALA A 224 -19.60 -0.08 31.40
C ALA A 224 -18.29 0.37 30.73
N ALA A 225 -18.07 1.68 30.65
CA ALA A 225 -16.85 2.24 30.09
C ALA A 225 -15.62 1.96 30.96
N GLU A 226 -15.73 2.05 32.28
CA GLU A 226 -14.64 1.73 33.21
C GLU A 226 -14.25 0.25 33.11
N ARG A 227 -15.24 -0.63 32.90
CA ARG A 227 -15.01 -2.07 32.68
C ARG A 227 -14.28 -2.33 31.36
N ILE A 228 -14.68 -1.67 30.28
CA ILE A 228 -13.95 -1.71 29.01
C ILE A 228 -12.52 -1.22 29.22
N ALA A 229 -12.33 -0.08 29.87
CA ALA A 229 -11.01 0.47 30.14
C ALA A 229 -10.12 -0.47 30.96
N ALA A 230 -10.68 -1.13 31.98
CA ALA A 230 -9.97 -2.11 32.80
C ALA A 230 -9.51 -3.34 31.99
N VAL A 231 -10.36 -3.87 31.09
CA VAL A 231 -9.98 -4.95 30.19
C VAL A 231 -8.88 -4.52 29.25
N LEU A 232 -9.01 -3.36 28.60
CA LEU A 232 -7.99 -2.83 27.71
C LEU A 232 -6.64 -2.65 28.43
N GLN A 233 -6.62 -2.05 29.65
CA GLN A 233 -5.42 -1.86 30.46
C GLN A 233 -4.77 -3.17 30.91
N SER A 234 -5.55 -4.23 31.12
CA SER A 234 -5.04 -5.55 31.51
C SER A 234 -4.48 -6.34 30.33
N THR A 235 -4.92 -6.04 29.13
CA THR A 235 -4.48 -6.73 27.91
C THR A 235 -3.10 -6.24 27.49
N MET A 236 -2.13 -7.15 27.38
CA MET A 236 -0.71 -6.82 27.22
C MET A 236 -0.42 -5.88 26.04
N GLY A 237 -1.12 -6.03 24.92
CA GLY A 237 -0.93 -5.23 23.71
C GLY A 237 -1.38 -3.77 23.88
N TRP A 238 -2.36 -3.48 24.72
CA TRP A 238 -2.89 -2.12 24.91
C TRP A 238 -2.19 -1.29 26.00
N LYS A 239 -1.21 -1.85 26.71
CA LYS A 239 -0.51 -1.17 27.81
C LYS A 239 0.22 0.10 27.40
N ASP A 240 0.65 0.20 26.15
CA ASP A 240 1.35 1.38 25.60
C ASP A 240 0.39 2.41 25.02
N ALA A 241 -0.92 2.17 25.10
CA ALA A 241 -1.94 3.11 24.69
C ALA A 241 -2.34 4.03 25.84
N TRP A 242 -2.70 5.26 25.51
CA TRP A 242 -3.40 6.15 26.44
C TRP A 242 -4.91 5.87 26.36
N ILE A 243 -5.51 5.52 27.50
CA ILE A 243 -6.91 5.11 27.61
C ILE A 243 -7.64 6.12 28.49
N ASP A 244 -8.74 6.66 27.97
CA ASP A 244 -9.54 7.70 28.62
C ASP A 244 -11.04 7.35 28.56
N VAL A 245 -11.71 7.39 29.71
CA VAL A 245 -13.16 7.18 29.81
C VAL A 245 -13.88 8.51 29.53
N ARG A 246 -14.57 8.58 28.40
CA ARG A 246 -15.26 9.81 27.96
C ARG A 246 -16.68 9.96 28.50
N SER A 247 -17.36 8.84 28.67
CA SER A 247 -18.72 8.79 29.20
C SER A 247 -18.97 7.45 29.86
N GLY A 248 -20.13 7.23 30.44
CA GLY A 248 -20.48 5.94 31.05
C GLY A 248 -20.49 4.75 30.08
N THR A 249 -20.41 4.99 28.77
CA THR A 249 -20.44 3.95 27.74
C THR A 249 -19.30 4.04 26.72
N GLU A 250 -18.48 5.08 26.75
CA GLU A 250 -17.50 5.34 25.72
C GLU A 250 -16.09 5.48 26.27
N VAL A 251 -15.13 4.76 25.67
CA VAL A 251 -13.70 4.81 25.97
C VAL A 251 -12.94 5.25 24.72
N LEU A 252 -12.11 6.27 24.86
CA LEU A 252 -11.14 6.70 23.86
C LEU A 252 -9.80 6.04 24.14
N VAL A 253 -9.17 5.51 23.10
CA VAL A 253 -7.82 4.98 23.12
C VAL A 253 -6.97 5.75 22.11
N LEU A 254 -5.84 6.28 22.56
CA LEU A 254 -4.84 6.88 21.69
C LEU A 254 -3.56 6.04 21.72
N GLY A 255 -2.99 5.79 20.56
CA GLY A 255 -1.77 5.02 20.42
C GLY A 255 -1.15 5.18 19.04
N HIS A 256 -0.03 4.52 18.83
CA HIS A 256 0.57 4.49 17.51
C HIS A 256 -0.22 3.58 16.55
N LYS A 257 -0.22 3.92 15.27
CA LYS A 257 -0.86 3.11 14.21
C LYS A 257 -0.42 1.64 14.27
N LYS A 258 0.87 1.39 14.52
CA LYS A 258 1.40 0.03 14.67
C LYS A 258 0.69 -0.73 15.78
N LEU A 259 0.52 -0.13 16.95
CA LEU A 259 -0.17 -0.76 18.07
C LEU A 259 -1.60 -1.19 17.68
N MET A 260 -2.37 -0.25 17.10
CA MET A 260 -3.74 -0.54 16.67
C MET A 260 -3.79 -1.64 15.59
N ARG A 261 -2.84 -1.61 14.66
CA ARG A 261 -2.72 -2.61 13.60
C ARG A 261 -2.38 -3.99 14.15
N ASP A 262 -1.44 -4.07 15.08
CA ASP A 262 -1.05 -5.34 15.71
C ASP A 262 -2.21 -5.92 16.54
N MET A 263 -2.93 -5.09 17.29
CA MET A 263 -4.08 -5.50 18.09
C MET A 263 -5.33 -5.88 17.28
N THR A 264 -5.36 -5.51 16.02
CA THR A 264 -6.42 -5.88 15.06
C THR A 264 -5.95 -6.92 14.04
N HIS A 265 -4.87 -7.66 14.34
CA HIS A 265 -4.29 -8.65 13.42
C HIS A 265 -4.17 -8.11 11.98
N GLN A 266 -3.49 -6.96 11.84
CA GLN A 266 -3.33 -6.28 10.54
C GLN A 266 -4.68 -5.82 9.94
N TRP A 267 -5.57 -5.30 10.78
CA TRP A 267 -6.93 -4.86 10.42
C TRP A 267 -7.82 -5.99 9.88
N ARG A 268 -7.65 -7.23 10.39
CA ARG A 268 -8.43 -8.40 9.96
C ARG A 268 -9.50 -8.79 10.96
N SER A 269 -9.19 -8.76 12.25
CA SER A 269 -10.09 -9.12 13.34
C SER A 269 -9.79 -8.31 14.59
N LEU A 270 -10.69 -8.33 15.54
CA LEU A 270 -10.51 -7.76 16.88
C LEU A 270 -11.00 -8.77 17.90
N ASP A 271 -10.13 -9.66 18.34
CA ASP A 271 -10.42 -10.81 19.21
C ASP A 271 -10.88 -10.43 20.64
N LEU A 272 -10.91 -9.14 20.95
CA LEU A 272 -11.30 -8.62 22.26
C LEU A 272 -12.80 -8.35 22.38
N LEU A 273 -13.55 -8.34 21.28
CA LEU A 273 -14.95 -7.89 21.26
C LEU A 273 -15.86 -8.77 22.09
N ASP A 274 -15.70 -10.10 22.04
CA ASP A 274 -16.51 -11.04 22.81
C ASP A 274 -16.23 -10.89 24.30
N GLN A 275 -14.97 -10.82 24.71
CA GLN A 275 -14.58 -10.57 26.09
C GLN A 275 -15.15 -9.26 26.64
N LEU A 276 -15.12 -8.21 25.84
CA LEU A 276 -15.71 -6.91 26.20
C LEU A 276 -17.23 -7.01 26.29
N GLY A 277 -17.88 -7.74 25.38
CA GLY A 277 -19.32 -8.00 25.40
C GLY A 277 -19.77 -8.69 26.68
N ASP A 278 -19.05 -9.71 27.12
CA ASP A 278 -19.31 -10.43 28.37
C ASP A 278 -19.23 -9.51 29.58
N VAL A 279 -18.22 -8.66 29.64
CA VAL A 279 -17.96 -7.74 30.77
C VAL A 279 -19.05 -6.67 30.89
N VAL A 280 -19.54 -6.15 29.75
CA VAL A 280 -20.60 -5.12 29.73
C VAL A 280 -22.01 -5.69 29.66
N ARG A 281 -22.16 -7.02 29.55
CA ARG A 281 -23.43 -7.72 29.33
C ARG A 281 -24.24 -7.13 28.18
N GLY A 282 -23.59 -6.96 27.08
CA GLY A 282 -24.17 -6.34 25.91
C GLY A 282 -23.23 -6.33 24.72
N ARG A 283 -23.62 -5.58 23.73
CA ARG A 283 -22.81 -5.42 22.51
C ARG A 283 -21.72 -4.38 22.73
N VAL A 284 -20.53 -4.64 22.20
CA VAL A 284 -19.46 -3.63 22.12
C VAL A 284 -19.12 -3.39 20.67
N VAL A 285 -19.05 -2.12 20.30
CA VAL A 285 -18.60 -1.70 18.98
C VAL A 285 -17.34 -0.88 19.11
N ALA A 286 -16.45 -0.99 18.11
CA ALA A 286 -15.24 -0.21 18.07
C ALA A 286 -15.07 0.52 16.75
N GLY A 287 -14.45 1.69 16.81
CA GLY A 287 -14.08 2.47 15.63
C GLY A 287 -12.63 2.89 15.71
N PHE A 288 -11.86 2.60 14.67
CA PHE A 288 -10.47 3.03 14.52
C PHE A 288 -10.37 4.18 13.55
N GLY A 289 -9.56 5.18 13.86
CA GLY A 289 -9.36 6.38 13.05
C GLY A 289 -7.88 6.66 12.79
N LEU A 290 -7.53 6.84 11.51
CA LEU A 290 -6.21 7.24 11.06
C LEU A 290 -6.29 8.59 10.35
N GLY A 291 -5.51 9.58 10.78
CA GLY A 291 -5.46 10.92 10.21
C GLY A 291 -4.16 11.64 10.54
N GLU A 292 -3.95 12.80 9.96
CA GLU A 292 -2.72 13.59 10.15
C GLU A 292 -2.63 14.29 11.51
N SER A 293 -3.73 14.40 12.25
CA SER A 293 -3.79 15.04 13.57
C SER A 293 -4.55 14.20 14.57
N THR A 294 -4.30 14.38 15.87
CA THR A 294 -5.07 13.74 16.95
C THR A 294 -6.58 13.98 16.77
N ARG A 295 -6.97 15.22 16.37
CA ARG A 295 -8.37 15.56 16.15
C ARG A 295 -8.96 14.76 14.98
N SER A 296 -8.27 14.65 13.85
CA SER A 296 -8.74 13.86 12.71
C SER A 296 -8.80 12.37 13.06
N CYS A 297 -7.81 11.83 13.77
CA CYS A 297 -7.86 10.45 14.25
C CYS A 297 -9.10 10.17 15.10
N VAL A 298 -9.37 11.02 16.10
CA VAL A 298 -10.55 10.88 16.97
C VAL A 298 -11.85 11.05 16.17
N HIS A 299 -11.92 11.99 15.24
CA HIS A 299 -13.08 12.19 14.37
C HIS A 299 -13.37 10.93 13.53
N TYR A 300 -12.36 10.37 12.86
CA TYR A 300 -12.54 9.15 12.08
C TYR A 300 -12.84 7.93 12.94
N ALA A 301 -12.28 7.83 14.13
CA ALA A 301 -12.64 6.78 15.10
C ALA A 301 -14.10 6.87 15.52
N THR A 302 -14.62 8.09 15.77
CA THR A 302 -16.04 8.30 16.08
C THR A 302 -16.94 7.86 14.94
N LEU A 303 -16.66 8.29 13.71
CA LEU A 303 -17.43 7.88 12.53
C LEU A 303 -17.37 6.36 12.30
N ALA A 304 -16.22 5.74 12.55
CA ALA A 304 -16.05 4.30 12.45
C ALA A 304 -16.90 3.57 13.51
N ALA A 305 -16.92 4.06 14.75
CA ALA A 305 -17.76 3.51 15.82
C ALA A 305 -19.25 3.67 15.53
N GLU A 306 -19.69 4.82 14.98
CA GLU A 306 -21.07 5.01 14.53
C GLU A 306 -21.44 3.98 13.44
N ARG A 307 -20.52 3.71 12.51
CA ARG A 307 -20.75 2.71 11.48
C ARG A 307 -20.85 1.30 12.06
N ALA A 308 -20.01 0.96 13.04
CA ALA A 308 -20.06 -0.31 13.76
C ALA A 308 -21.40 -0.45 14.53
N HIS A 309 -21.88 0.62 15.13
CA HIS A 309 -23.20 0.65 15.77
C HIS A 309 -24.33 0.25 14.81
N HIS A 310 -24.32 0.82 13.58
CA HIS A 310 -25.34 0.52 12.58
C HIS A 310 -25.25 -0.89 11.98
N ALA A 311 -24.13 -1.59 12.15
CA ALA A 311 -23.98 -2.97 11.70
C ALA A 311 -24.82 -3.98 12.50
N GLY A 312 -25.29 -3.61 13.70
CA GLY A 312 -26.20 -4.43 14.50
C GLY A 312 -25.54 -5.61 15.24
N VAL A 313 -24.23 -5.79 15.14
CA VAL A 313 -23.43 -6.84 15.79
C VAL A 313 -22.22 -6.23 16.48
N SER A 314 -21.60 -6.97 17.43
CA SER A 314 -20.30 -6.57 17.96
C SER A 314 -19.25 -6.63 16.85
N CYS A 315 -18.72 -5.49 16.47
CA CYS A 315 -17.72 -5.40 15.41
C CYS A 315 -16.92 -4.11 15.52
N ALA A 316 -15.86 -4.03 14.73
CA ALA A 316 -15.12 -2.80 14.58
C ALA A 316 -15.03 -2.37 13.12
N PHE A 317 -14.80 -1.07 12.90
CA PHE A 317 -14.47 -0.49 11.60
C PHE A 317 -13.23 0.38 11.73
N LEU A 318 -12.49 0.49 10.63
CA LEU A 318 -11.41 1.45 10.46
C LEU A 318 -11.83 2.49 9.40
N LEU A 319 -11.66 3.77 9.72
CA LEU A 319 -11.74 4.85 8.77
C LEU A 319 -10.40 5.60 8.70
N THR A 320 -10.00 5.97 7.47
CA THR A 320 -8.81 6.77 7.24
C THR A 320 -9.16 8.12 6.62
N GLU A 321 -8.26 9.08 6.74
CA GLU A 321 -8.38 10.40 6.13
C GLU A 321 -8.52 10.34 4.60
N GLN A 322 -7.96 9.31 3.96
CA GLN A 322 -8.11 9.07 2.51
C GLN A 322 -9.46 8.43 2.15
N GLY A 323 -10.39 8.34 3.09
CA GLY A 323 -11.73 7.78 2.88
C GLY A 323 -11.76 6.24 2.76
N VAL A 324 -10.69 5.56 3.12
CA VAL A 324 -10.70 4.08 3.18
C VAL A 324 -11.54 3.64 4.37
N VAL A 325 -12.50 2.77 4.13
CA VAL A 325 -13.28 2.08 5.15
C VAL A 325 -12.95 0.60 5.12
N LEU A 326 -12.61 0.04 6.25
CA LEU A 326 -12.31 -1.38 6.40
C LEU A 326 -13.18 -1.93 7.54
N GLY A 327 -13.87 -3.04 7.28
CA GLY A 327 -14.71 -3.69 8.26
C GLY A 327 -15.93 -4.40 7.62
N PRO A 328 -16.76 -5.08 8.39
CA PRO A 328 -16.62 -5.25 9.84
C PRO A 328 -15.41 -6.12 10.21
N LEU A 329 -14.69 -5.74 11.27
CA LEU A 329 -13.69 -6.56 11.92
C LEU A 329 -14.43 -7.33 13.01
N LEU A 330 -14.49 -8.64 12.86
CA LEU A 330 -15.18 -9.55 13.77
C LEU A 330 -14.14 -10.34 14.60
N ASP A 331 -14.59 -11.00 15.64
CA ASP A 331 -13.75 -11.91 16.42
C ASP A 331 -13.49 -13.24 15.66
N THR A 332 -14.38 -13.62 14.76
CA THR A 332 -14.40 -14.93 14.09
C THR A 332 -13.37 -15.14 12.98
N GLY A 333 -12.47 -14.20 12.73
CA GLY A 333 -11.42 -14.33 11.70
C GLY A 333 -11.93 -14.35 10.25
N GLU A 334 -13.19 -14.08 10.00
CA GLU A 334 -13.72 -13.86 8.66
C GLU A 334 -13.02 -12.65 8.02
N ARG A 335 -12.60 -12.79 6.77
CA ARG A 335 -11.87 -11.70 6.09
C ARG A 335 -12.74 -10.46 6.01
N PRO A 336 -12.32 -9.34 6.61
CA PRO A 336 -13.07 -8.09 6.52
C PRO A 336 -13.18 -7.69 5.05
N THR A 337 -14.37 -7.27 4.66
CA THR A 337 -14.57 -6.74 3.32
C THR A 337 -13.90 -5.38 3.27
N ARG A 338 -12.86 -5.23 2.46
CA ARG A 338 -12.23 -3.96 2.20
C ARG A 338 -13.16 -3.19 1.28
N TYR A 339 -13.98 -2.34 1.85
CA TYR A 339 -14.64 -1.30 1.09
C TYR A 339 -13.63 -0.14 0.97
N ARG A 340 -12.94 -0.05 -0.17
CA ARG A 340 -12.78 1.30 -0.66
C ARG A 340 -14.22 1.78 -0.84
N PHE A 341 -14.56 2.94 -0.29
CA PHE A 341 -15.59 3.72 -0.91
C PHE A 341 -15.14 3.79 -2.38
N LYS A 342 -15.67 2.92 -3.22
CA LYS A 342 -15.84 3.22 -4.60
C LYS A 342 -16.97 4.24 -4.64
N SER A 343 -16.69 5.44 -4.20
CA SER A 343 -17.03 6.54 -5.05
C SER A 343 -16.31 6.19 -6.34
N ASP A 344 -16.99 6.19 -7.44
CA ASP A 344 -16.34 6.21 -8.74
C ASP A 344 -15.21 7.21 -8.64
N ASP A 345 -13.97 6.75 -8.41
CA ASP A 345 -12.82 7.60 -8.10
C ASP A 345 -12.59 8.61 -9.24
N ALA A 346 -12.98 8.23 -10.47
CA ALA A 346 -12.95 9.10 -11.62
C ALA A 346 -13.96 10.29 -11.52
N ALA A 347 -15.10 10.14 -10.86
CA ALA A 347 -16.07 11.24 -10.68
C ALA A 347 -15.59 12.18 -9.57
N LEU A 348 -15.12 11.65 -8.46
CA LEU A 348 -14.57 12.46 -7.36
C LEU A 348 -13.23 13.12 -7.72
N GLU A 349 -12.36 12.46 -8.47
CA GLU A 349 -11.14 13.08 -8.98
C GLU A 349 -11.43 14.16 -10.04
N ARG A 350 -12.45 13.97 -10.87
CA ARG A 350 -12.93 15.02 -11.79
C ARG A 350 -13.51 16.19 -11.01
N LEU A 351 -14.38 15.93 -10.03
CA LEU A 351 -14.93 16.95 -9.15
C LEU A 351 -13.83 17.69 -8.38
N SER A 352 -12.82 17.00 -7.90
CA SER A 352 -11.68 17.60 -7.20
C SER A 352 -10.89 18.53 -8.11
N ARG A 353 -10.63 18.12 -9.34
CA ARG A 353 -9.95 18.96 -10.36
C ARG A 353 -10.82 20.15 -10.80
N GLN A 354 -12.12 19.95 -10.92
CA GLN A 354 -13.08 20.96 -11.34
C GLN A 354 -13.28 22.02 -10.24
N THR A 355 -13.53 21.61 -9.01
CA THR A 355 -13.84 22.51 -7.90
C THR A 355 -12.61 23.07 -7.18
N GLY A 356 -11.43 22.48 -7.42
CA GLY A 356 -10.21 22.77 -6.66
C GLY A 356 -10.29 22.39 -5.17
N LEU A 357 -11.29 21.59 -4.78
CA LEU A 357 -11.46 21.07 -3.42
C LEU A 357 -10.83 19.69 -3.30
N GLY A 358 -10.18 19.42 -2.18
CA GLY A 358 -9.61 18.09 -1.90
C GLY A 358 -10.70 17.00 -1.86
N VAL A 359 -10.35 15.78 -2.28
CA VAL A 359 -11.28 14.61 -2.30
C VAL A 359 -11.94 14.40 -0.92
N ALA A 360 -11.19 14.55 0.16
CA ALA A 360 -11.70 14.43 1.53
C ALA A 360 -12.82 15.46 1.84
N THR A 361 -12.62 16.71 1.42
CA THR A 361 -13.64 17.77 1.59
C THR A 361 -14.88 17.47 0.76
N LEU A 362 -14.71 16.98 -0.47
CA LEU A 362 -15.83 16.60 -1.34
C LEU A 362 -16.62 15.43 -0.76
N THR A 363 -15.97 14.43 -0.20
CA THR A 363 -16.63 13.30 0.46
C THR A 363 -17.47 13.76 1.65
N GLN A 364 -16.94 14.67 2.48
CA GLN A 364 -17.68 15.27 3.59
C GLN A 364 -18.89 16.09 3.11
N LEU A 365 -18.75 16.80 2.00
CA LEU A 365 -19.83 17.58 1.41
C LEU A 365 -20.95 16.71 0.83
N ILE A 366 -20.61 15.59 0.20
CA ILE A 366 -21.57 14.61 -0.32
C ILE A 366 -22.36 13.98 0.85
N GLU A 367 -21.67 13.63 1.92
CA GLU A 367 -22.32 13.07 3.11
C GLU A 367 -23.23 14.10 3.79
N LEU A 368 -22.79 15.36 3.84
CA LEU A 368 -23.59 16.45 4.36
C LEU A 368 -24.83 16.70 3.50
N ASP A 369 -24.71 16.65 2.15
CA ASP A 369 -25.85 16.76 1.23
C ASP A 369 -26.89 15.66 1.47
N ARG A 370 -26.45 14.42 1.68
CA ARG A 370 -27.33 13.30 2.03
C ARG A 370 -28.07 13.52 3.36
N ARG A 371 -27.35 14.03 4.39
CA ARG A 371 -27.96 14.32 5.71
C ARG A 371 -28.94 15.48 5.63
N LEU A 372 -28.68 16.47 4.80
CA LEU A 372 -29.56 17.62 4.62
C LEU A 372 -30.84 17.27 3.86
N ASP A 373 -30.87 16.18 3.11
CA ASP A 373 -32.02 15.69 2.34
C ASP A 373 -32.77 16.81 1.62
N GLY A 374 -32.02 17.68 0.92
CA GLY A 374 -32.54 18.84 0.22
C GLY A 374 -32.77 20.07 1.10
N ALA A 375 -32.50 20.04 2.40
CA ALA A 375 -32.53 21.23 3.25
C ALA A 375 -31.40 22.21 2.88
N SER A 376 -31.62 23.49 3.17
CA SER A 376 -30.64 24.52 2.88
C SER A 376 -29.68 24.75 4.06
N ILE A 377 -28.45 25.11 3.75
CA ILE A 377 -27.39 25.35 4.73
C ILE A 377 -26.78 26.75 4.54
N SER A 378 -26.41 27.43 5.64
CA SER A 378 -25.65 28.67 5.58
C SER A 378 -24.12 28.39 5.54
N ALA A 379 -23.33 29.41 5.19
CA ALA A 379 -21.86 29.28 5.19
C ALA A 379 -21.27 29.08 6.59
N GLU A 380 -21.96 29.53 7.63
CA GLU A 380 -21.56 29.34 9.01
C GLU A 380 -21.82 27.90 9.45
N ASP A 381 -23.02 27.38 9.14
CA ASP A 381 -23.41 26.01 9.47
C ASP A 381 -22.57 25.00 8.67
N LEU A 382 -22.26 25.31 7.41
CA LEU A 382 -21.33 24.52 6.62
C LEU A 382 -19.93 24.50 7.26
N GLY A 383 -19.42 25.67 7.66
CA GLY A 383 -18.16 25.76 8.36
C GLY A 383 -18.15 24.91 9.64
N THR A 384 -19.21 25.01 10.44
CA THR A 384 -19.37 24.22 11.67
C THR A 384 -19.43 22.71 11.38
N SER A 385 -20.23 22.30 10.37
CA SER A 385 -20.38 20.89 9.98
C SER A 385 -19.10 20.26 9.47
N LEU A 386 -18.23 21.04 8.81
CA LEU A 386 -16.93 20.61 8.31
C LEU A 386 -15.78 20.93 9.27
N ASN A 387 -16.08 21.43 10.47
CA ASN A 387 -15.10 21.88 11.47
C ASN A 387 -14.12 22.95 10.92
N LEU A 388 -14.63 23.85 10.09
CA LEU A 388 -13.90 24.94 9.45
C LEU A 388 -14.42 26.31 9.92
N THR A 389 -13.69 27.38 9.60
CA THR A 389 -14.18 28.75 9.85
C THR A 389 -15.31 29.12 8.89
N ALA A 390 -16.19 30.05 9.29
CA ALA A 390 -17.22 30.60 8.42
C ALA A 390 -16.68 31.20 7.11
N THR A 391 -15.41 31.70 7.13
CA THR A 391 -14.72 32.22 5.94
C THR A 391 -14.37 31.09 4.98
N SER A 392 -13.91 29.95 5.49
CA SER A 392 -13.66 28.74 4.69
C SER A 392 -14.96 28.19 4.12
N GLY A 393 -16.04 28.16 4.91
CA GLY A 393 -17.37 27.76 4.43
C GLY A 393 -17.87 28.64 3.26
N ARG A 394 -17.67 29.97 3.33
CA ARG A 394 -17.97 30.86 2.20
C ARG A 394 -17.16 30.59 0.96
N ARG A 395 -15.87 30.29 1.12
CA ARG A 395 -14.98 29.94 -0.01
C ARG A 395 -15.42 28.64 -0.68
N ILE A 396 -15.76 27.62 0.10
CA ILE A 396 -16.25 26.33 -0.39
C ILE A 396 -17.57 26.53 -1.14
N LEU A 397 -18.56 27.19 -0.54
CA LEU A 397 -19.87 27.45 -1.21
C LEU A 397 -19.72 28.26 -2.50
N ARG A 398 -18.74 29.18 -2.57
CA ARG A 398 -18.45 29.91 -3.81
C ARG A 398 -17.93 28.99 -4.90
N ALA A 399 -16.97 28.11 -4.58
CA ALA A 399 -16.45 27.11 -5.52
C ALA A 399 -17.57 26.18 -5.99
N LEU A 400 -18.35 25.61 -5.08
CA LEU A 400 -19.47 24.72 -5.42
C LEU A 400 -20.54 25.40 -6.30
N ARG A 401 -20.80 26.70 -6.08
CA ARG A 401 -21.73 27.45 -6.93
C ARG A 401 -21.19 27.64 -8.36
N GLN A 402 -19.91 27.92 -8.51
CA GLN A 402 -19.29 28.08 -9.82
C GLN A 402 -19.42 26.82 -10.66
N ASP A 403 -19.39 25.66 -10.02
CA ASP A 403 -19.46 24.35 -10.65
C ASP A 403 -20.86 23.72 -10.64
N GLY A 404 -21.89 24.49 -10.23
CA GLY A 404 -23.30 24.02 -10.24
C GLY A 404 -23.67 23.05 -9.12
N LEU A 405 -22.73 22.73 -8.22
CA LEU A 405 -22.92 21.79 -7.11
C LEU A 405 -23.60 22.39 -5.88
N ALA A 406 -23.83 23.70 -5.87
CA ALA A 406 -24.64 24.37 -4.88
C ALA A 406 -25.48 25.48 -5.54
N ALA A 407 -26.74 25.62 -5.12
CA ALA A 407 -27.65 26.70 -5.55
C ALA A 407 -28.04 27.62 -4.38
N ALA A 408 -28.07 28.92 -4.62
CA ALA A 408 -28.62 29.85 -3.64
C ALA A 408 -30.14 29.71 -3.62
N VAL A 409 -30.73 29.52 -2.43
CA VAL A 409 -32.18 29.24 -2.27
C VAL A 409 -32.92 30.41 -1.59
N GLY A 410 -32.17 31.35 -1.01
CA GLY A 410 -32.76 32.49 -0.32
C GLY A 410 -31.88 33.10 0.77
N SER A 411 -32.43 33.91 1.62
CA SER A 411 -31.76 34.42 2.80
C SER A 411 -32.69 34.26 4.03
N SER A 412 -32.08 33.80 5.13
CA SER A 412 -32.79 33.75 6.42
C SER A 412 -32.41 34.97 7.25
N GLN A 413 -33.43 35.70 7.77
CA GLN A 413 -33.20 36.72 8.78
C GLN A 413 -33.50 36.14 10.17
N PRO A 414 -32.52 36.12 11.07
CA PRO A 414 -32.83 35.91 12.47
C PRO A 414 -33.58 37.16 12.96
N SER A 415 -34.65 36.95 13.70
CA SER A 415 -35.46 38.01 14.27
C SER A 415 -34.61 39.05 15.00
N THR A 416 -34.73 40.32 14.59
CA THR A 416 -34.44 41.58 15.25
C THR A 416 -33.06 42.24 15.18
N ARG A 417 -31.93 41.63 14.93
CA ARG A 417 -30.65 42.34 14.64
C ARG A 417 -29.59 41.37 14.09
N GLY A 418 -29.28 41.44 12.81
CA GLY A 418 -28.18 40.69 12.17
C GLY A 418 -28.23 40.79 10.65
N ARG A 419 -27.08 40.68 9.99
CA ARG A 419 -26.97 40.67 8.54
C ARG A 419 -27.69 39.42 8.00
N PRO A 420 -28.50 39.48 6.93
CA PRO A 420 -29.15 38.31 6.35
C PRO A 420 -28.12 37.21 6.00
N LYS A 421 -28.40 35.95 6.40
CA LYS A 421 -27.57 34.80 6.05
C LYS A 421 -28.08 34.23 4.75
N HIS A 422 -27.20 34.12 3.75
CA HIS A 422 -27.51 33.44 2.51
C HIS A 422 -27.59 31.94 2.73
N LEU A 423 -28.63 31.31 2.20
CA LEU A 423 -28.88 29.88 2.28
C LEU A 423 -28.62 29.23 0.93
N TYR A 424 -28.01 28.07 0.97
CA TYR A 424 -27.59 27.28 -0.19
C TYR A 424 -28.10 25.86 -0.07
N ARG A 425 -28.53 25.27 -1.19
CA ARG A 425 -28.83 23.83 -1.30
C ARG A 425 -27.68 23.15 -2.02
N LEU A 426 -27.16 22.10 -1.45
CA LEU A 426 -26.16 21.23 -2.09
C LEU A 426 -26.87 20.35 -3.13
N ARG A 427 -26.15 19.89 -4.17
CA ARG A 427 -26.71 19.14 -5.30
C ARG A 427 -25.81 17.96 -5.72
N PHE A 428 -25.03 17.44 -4.81
CA PHE A 428 -24.15 16.30 -5.12
C PHE A 428 -24.94 15.04 -5.45
N SER A 429 -26.05 14.80 -4.78
CA SER A 429 -26.91 13.64 -5.00
C SER A 429 -27.59 13.66 -6.38
N GLU A 430 -27.91 14.84 -6.91
CA GLU A 430 -28.43 15.02 -8.27
C GLU A 430 -27.33 14.76 -9.30
N PHE A 431 -26.18 15.36 -9.13
CA PHE A 431 -25.03 15.26 -10.03
C PHE A 431 -24.53 13.80 -10.19
N LEU A 432 -24.44 13.06 -9.10
CA LEU A 432 -23.99 11.66 -9.09
C LEU A 432 -25.00 10.71 -9.75
N ARG A 433 -26.30 11.03 -9.73
CA ARG A 433 -27.33 10.25 -10.43
C ARG A 433 -27.28 10.46 -11.94
N ASP A 434 -27.09 11.68 -12.40
CA ASP A 434 -27.00 12.00 -13.83
C ASP A 434 -25.80 11.36 -14.50
N GLU A 435 -24.65 11.24 -13.82
CA GLU A 435 -23.47 10.53 -14.34
C GLU A 435 -23.68 9.00 -14.41
N THR A 436 -24.49 8.42 -13.54
CA THR A 436 -24.79 6.98 -13.57
C THR A 436 -25.74 6.64 -14.71
N SER A 437 -26.68 7.52 -15.03
CA SER A 437 -27.63 7.36 -16.15
C SER A 437 -26.94 7.48 -17.52
N SER A 438 -26.01 8.44 -17.66
CA SER A 438 -25.28 8.63 -18.92
C SER A 438 -24.30 7.49 -19.27
N ARG A 439 -23.93 6.65 -18.31
CA ARG A 439 -23.10 5.44 -18.56
C ARG A 439 -23.91 4.24 -19.02
N HIS A 440 -25.19 4.14 -18.64
CA HIS A 440 -26.07 3.06 -19.12
C HIS A 440 -26.41 3.25 -20.60
N ASP A 441 -26.64 4.49 -21.03
CA ASP A 441 -26.93 4.80 -22.45
C ASP A 441 -25.71 4.64 -23.37
N SER A 442 -24.48 4.70 -22.84
CA SER A 442 -23.26 4.52 -23.65
C SER A 442 -22.84 3.05 -23.81
N ALA A 443 -23.35 2.14 -22.96
CA ALA A 443 -23.04 0.71 -23.03
C ALA A 443 -23.95 -0.07 -23.99
N ASP A 444 -25.11 0.50 -24.33
CA ASP A 444 -26.14 -0.18 -25.18
C ASP A 444 -25.99 0.11 -26.69
N ILE A 445 -25.04 0.96 -27.10
CA ILE A 445 -24.78 1.30 -28.51
C ILE A 445 -23.64 0.46 -29.14
N GLY A 446 -23.01 -0.45 -28.38
CA GLY A 446 -21.80 -1.19 -28.78
C GLY A 446 -22.03 -2.58 -29.42
N ASP A 447 -23.25 -3.15 -29.40
CA ASP A 447 -23.46 -4.57 -29.75
C ASP A 447 -24.32 -4.85 -31.01
N GLU A 448 -24.53 -3.85 -31.88
CA GLU A 448 -25.22 -4.06 -33.18
C GLU A 448 -24.34 -3.76 -34.39
N ARG A 449 -23.14 -4.35 -34.50
CA ARG A 449 -22.40 -4.44 -35.78
C ARG A 449 -21.42 -5.63 -35.81
N THR A 450 -21.88 -6.86 -35.80
CA THR A 450 -21.22 -7.94 -36.54
C THR A 450 -22.24 -9.06 -36.81
N GLY A 451 -22.86 -8.99 -37.97
CA GLY A 451 -23.76 -10.03 -38.49
C GLY A 451 -24.08 -9.74 -39.94
N THR A 452 -23.14 -10.02 -40.83
CA THR A 452 -23.28 -10.53 -42.19
C THR A 452 -21.94 -10.94 -42.74
#